data_1e1e69e0c5f5c157e143afbd4969bf52
#
_entry.id   1e1e69e0c5f5c157e143afbd4969bf52
#
_cell.length_a   1.000
_cell.length_b   1.000
_cell.length_c   1.000
_cell.angle_alpha   90.00
_cell.angle_beta   90.00
_cell.angle_gamma   90.00
#
_symmetry.space_group_name_H-M   'P 1'
#
loop_
_entity.id
_entity.type
_entity.pdbx_description
1 polymer ?
#
loop_
_entity_poly.entity_id
_entity_poly.type
_entity_poly.pdbx_seq_one_letter_code
_entity_poly.pdbx_strand_id
1 'polypeptide(L)'
;MGLFTKDIKTMNDLFVHQLQDIYYAEKQLVKALPKMAEKANDKQLKQGFLTHLDETKIHVQRLEQVFQMHGAEVKAVNCPAIDGIIKEADEVAGEVDDKSVLDAALINAAQAAEHYEIVRYGSLIAWAKQLGRNDVASMLQKTLDEEKATDKKLTTLAESRINLRAAS
;
A
#
# COMPACT_ATOMS: atom_id res chain seq x y z
N MET A 1 15.37 16.83 -17.62
CA MET A 1 14.97 16.27 -18.91
C MET A 1 15.04 14.76 -18.80
N GLY A 2 13.92 14.09 -18.59
CA GLY A 2 13.83 12.64 -18.47
C GLY A 2 13.94 11.99 -19.84
N LEU A 3 15.07 11.40 -20.13
CA LEU A 3 15.41 10.84 -21.45
C LEU A 3 14.90 9.42 -21.63
N PHE A 4 13.79 8.99 -21.23
CA PHE A 4 13.16 7.66 -21.56
C PHE A 4 11.85 7.46 -20.78
N THR A 5 10.94 8.42 -20.82
CA THR A 5 9.55 8.08 -20.55
C THR A 5 8.99 7.45 -21.82
N LYS A 6 8.67 6.15 -21.79
CA LYS A 6 7.81 5.58 -22.82
C LYS A 6 6.52 6.40 -22.81
N ASP A 7 6.19 7.03 -23.94
CA ASP A 7 4.91 7.73 -24.07
C ASP A 7 3.77 6.73 -23.83
N ILE A 8 3.01 6.93 -22.76
CA ILE A 8 1.79 6.17 -22.51
C ILE A 8 0.77 6.61 -23.56
N LYS A 9 0.41 5.74 -24.51
CA LYS A 9 -0.46 6.05 -25.64
C LYS A 9 -1.77 5.26 -25.64
N THR A 10 -1.80 4.14 -24.95
CA THR A 10 -2.94 3.23 -24.91
C THR A 10 -3.37 2.94 -23.47
N MET A 11 -4.58 2.45 -23.30
CA MET A 11 -5.04 1.94 -22.00
C MET A 11 -4.17 0.79 -21.50
N ASN A 12 -3.65 -0.05 -22.40
CA ASN A 12 -2.73 -1.11 -22.05
C ASN A 12 -1.39 -0.55 -21.52
N ASP A 13 -0.84 0.49 -22.14
CA ASP A 13 0.40 1.13 -21.66
C ASP A 13 0.19 1.73 -20.27
N LEU A 14 -0.95 2.39 -20.04
CA LEU A 14 -1.32 2.95 -18.75
C LEU A 14 -1.48 1.85 -17.69
N PHE A 15 -2.14 0.75 -18.01
CA PHE A 15 -2.30 -0.40 -17.15
C PHE A 15 -0.95 -0.99 -16.72
N VAL A 16 -0.07 -1.26 -17.68
CA VAL A 16 1.26 -1.81 -17.41
C VAL A 16 2.10 -0.84 -16.57
N HIS A 17 2.08 0.45 -16.89
CA HIS A 17 2.78 1.48 -16.11
C HIS A 17 2.29 1.50 -14.66
N GLN A 18 0.98 1.51 -14.45
CA GLN A 18 0.40 1.54 -13.12
C GLN A 18 0.63 0.23 -12.35
N LEU A 19 0.69 -0.90 -13.05
CA LEU A 19 1.07 -2.19 -12.46
C LEU A 19 2.52 -2.18 -11.97
N GLN A 20 3.44 -1.57 -12.71
CA GLN A 20 4.84 -1.38 -12.32
C GLN A 20 4.97 -0.43 -11.13
N ASP A 21 4.14 0.61 -11.08
CA ASP A 21 4.09 1.60 -10.00
C ASP A 21 3.64 0.98 -8.68
N ILE A 22 2.52 0.23 -8.68
CA ILE A 22 2.04 -0.43 -7.46
C ILE A 22 2.97 -1.57 -7.01
N TYR A 23 3.60 -2.28 -7.94
CA TYR A 23 4.60 -3.29 -7.60
C TYR A 23 5.81 -2.69 -6.88
N TYR A 24 6.25 -1.49 -7.28
CA TYR A 24 7.25 -0.74 -6.54
C TYR A 24 6.75 -0.40 -5.14
N ALA A 25 5.53 0.15 -5.04
CA ALA A 25 4.94 0.58 -3.77
C ALA A 25 4.87 -0.56 -2.75
N GLU A 26 4.33 -1.70 -3.12
CA GLU A 26 4.27 -2.90 -2.28
C GLU A 26 5.66 -3.31 -1.76
N LYS A 27 6.67 -3.28 -2.62
CA LYS A 27 8.06 -3.61 -2.24
C LYS A 27 8.66 -2.59 -1.26
N GLN A 28 8.27 -1.33 -1.30
CA GLN A 28 8.68 -0.34 -0.31
C GLN A 28 7.94 -0.55 1.02
N LEU A 29 6.66 -0.90 0.98
CA LEU A 29 5.87 -1.20 2.18
C LEU A 29 6.37 -2.46 2.90
N VAL A 30 6.80 -3.49 2.18
CA VAL A 30 7.50 -4.65 2.79
C VAL A 30 8.72 -4.22 3.64
N LYS A 31 9.39 -3.12 3.27
CA LYS A 31 10.54 -2.58 4.03
C LYS A 31 10.11 -1.61 5.15
N ALA A 32 9.01 -0.89 4.96
CA ALA A 32 8.52 0.11 5.91
C ALA A 32 7.75 -0.51 7.08
N LEU A 33 6.90 -1.50 6.84
CA LEU A 33 6.04 -2.12 7.84
C LEU A 33 6.79 -2.70 9.06
N PRO A 34 7.95 -3.38 8.92
CA PRO A 34 8.72 -3.81 10.08
C PRO A 34 9.15 -2.65 10.98
N LYS A 35 9.56 -1.52 10.39
CA LYS A 35 9.97 -0.33 11.15
C LYS A 35 8.79 0.31 11.88
N MET A 36 7.61 0.35 11.24
CA MET A 36 6.39 0.82 11.88
C MET A 36 5.99 -0.08 13.06
N ALA A 37 6.10 -1.41 12.88
CA ALA A 37 5.86 -2.37 13.96
C ALA A 37 6.84 -2.21 15.14
N GLU A 38 8.11 -1.89 14.88
CA GLU A 38 9.10 -1.62 15.93
C GLU A 38 8.76 -0.34 16.71
N LYS A 39 8.32 0.72 16.03
CA LYS A 39 7.93 2.00 16.64
C LYS A 39 6.61 1.91 17.42
N ALA A 40 5.70 1.01 17.05
CA ALA A 40 4.39 0.88 17.68
C ALA A 40 4.51 0.43 19.16
N ASN A 41 3.90 1.20 20.06
CA ASN A 41 3.84 0.92 21.48
C ASN A 41 2.65 0.01 21.84
N ASP A 42 1.51 0.17 21.18
CA ASP A 42 0.34 -0.68 21.35
C ASP A 42 0.57 -2.07 20.72
N LYS A 43 0.40 -3.12 21.55
CA LYS A 43 0.66 -4.51 21.12
C LYS A 43 -0.22 -4.97 19.96
N GLN A 44 -1.49 -4.53 19.93
CA GLN A 44 -2.42 -4.91 18.88
C GLN A 44 -2.09 -4.20 17.57
N LEU A 45 -1.70 -2.91 17.63
CA LEU A 45 -1.22 -2.16 16.48
C LEU A 45 0.06 -2.79 15.91
N LYS A 46 1.03 -3.11 16.77
CA LYS A 46 2.26 -3.81 16.38
C LYS A 46 1.96 -5.12 15.66
N GLN A 47 1.08 -5.95 16.24
CA GLN A 47 0.69 -7.22 15.62
C GLN A 47 -0.06 -6.99 14.30
N GLY A 48 -0.86 -5.94 14.20
CA GLY A 48 -1.55 -5.53 12.98
C GLY A 48 -0.56 -5.26 11.84
N PHE A 49 0.48 -4.47 12.09
CA PHE A 49 1.54 -4.20 11.11
C PHE A 49 2.31 -5.45 10.69
N LEU A 50 2.60 -6.37 11.62
CA LEU A 50 3.29 -7.63 11.29
C LEU A 50 2.39 -8.56 10.45
N THR A 51 1.11 -8.62 10.74
CA THR A 51 0.15 -9.39 9.95
C THR A 51 0.04 -8.79 8.54
N HIS A 52 -0.09 -7.47 8.44
CA HIS A 52 -0.15 -6.78 7.15
C HIS A 52 1.15 -6.92 6.35
N LEU A 53 2.31 -6.96 7.00
CA LEU A 53 3.58 -7.28 6.33
C LEU A 53 3.54 -8.63 5.61
N ASP A 54 2.94 -9.65 6.23
CA ASP A 54 2.84 -10.98 5.61
C ASP A 54 1.82 -10.97 4.46
N GLU A 55 0.72 -10.22 4.58
CA GLU A 55 -0.24 -9.96 3.50
C GLU A 55 0.44 -9.22 2.33
N THR A 56 1.20 -8.16 2.59
CA THR A 56 1.93 -7.37 1.58
C THR A 56 2.95 -8.22 0.79
N LYS A 57 3.64 -9.15 1.45
CA LYS A 57 4.51 -10.10 0.74
C LYS A 57 3.73 -10.98 -0.24
N ILE A 58 2.50 -11.37 0.11
CA ILE A 58 1.61 -12.11 -0.79
C ILE A 58 1.13 -11.20 -1.92
N HIS A 59 0.87 -9.92 -1.67
CA HIS A 59 0.51 -8.95 -2.71
C HIS A 59 1.62 -8.81 -3.76
N VAL A 60 2.89 -8.72 -3.34
CA VAL A 60 4.05 -8.72 -4.25
C VAL A 60 4.03 -9.96 -5.15
N GLN A 61 3.89 -11.15 -4.59
CA GLN A 61 3.85 -12.40 -5.36
C GLN A 61 2.64 -12.45 -6.31
N ARG A 62 1.50 -11.93 -5.87
CA ARG A 62 0.27 -11.86 -6.68
C ARG A 62 0.44 -10.89 -7.86
N LEU A 63 1.12 -9.78 -7.66
CA LEU A 63 1.46 -8.85 -8.75
C LEU A 63 2.43 -9.48 -9.76
N GLU A 64 3.41 -10.26 -9.32
CA GLU A 64 4.29 -11.02 -10.22
C GLU A 64 3.50 -12.00 -11.09
N GLN A 65 2.50 -12.69 -10.52
CA GLN A 65 1.59 -13.53 -11.29
C GLN A 65 0.75 -12.71 -12.28
N VAL A 66 0.26 -11.53 -11.88
CA VAL A 66 -0.49 -10.62 -12.76
C VAL A 66 0.36 -10.17 -13.95
N PHE A 67 1.64 -9.82 -13.76
CA PHE A 67 2.56 -9.52 -14.85
C PHE A 67 2.65 -10.69 -15.85
N GLN A 68 2.84 -11.91 -15.34
CA GLN A 68 2.93 -13.11 -16.19
C GLN A 68 1.60 -13.36 -16.93
N MET A 69 0.46 -13.30 -16.24
CA MET A 69 -0.86 -13.47 -16.84
C MET A 69 -1.12 -12.42 -17.94
N HIS A 70 -0.68 -11.20 -17.74
CA HIS A 70 -0.84 -10.10 -18.70
C HIS A 70 0.16 -10.16 -19.86
N GLY A 71 1.21 -10.97 -19.75
CA GLY A 71 2.30 -11.04 -20.73
C GLY A 71 3.24 -9.83 -20.69
N ALA A 72 3.36 -9.19 -19.53
CA ALA A 72 4.24 -8.05 -19.30
C ALA A 72 5.49 -8.46 -18.50
N GLU A 73 6.59 -7.73 -18.69
CA GLU A 73 7.81 -7.91 -17.90
C GLU A 73 7.59 -7.53 -16.43
N VAL A 74 8.03 -8.39 -15.51
CA VAL A 74 8.04 -8.10 -14.07
C VAL A 74 9.07 -7.02 -13.78
N LYS A 75 8.62 -5.79 -13.65
CA LYS A 75 9.48 -4.63 -13.48
C LYS A 75 8.80 -3.58 -12.60
N ALA A 76 9.57 -2.97 -11.71
CA ALA A 76 9.14 -1.82 -10.92
C ALA A 76 9.49 -0.51 -11.63
N VAL A 77 8.66 0.51 -11.44
CA VAL A 77 9.01 1.90 -11.74
C VAL A 77 8.95 2.70 -10.44
N ASN A 78 9.82 3.71 -10.32
CA ASN A 78 9.83 4.55 -9.12
C ASN A 78 8.49 5.25 -8.93
N CYS A 79 7.95 5.19 -7.72
CA CYS A 79 6.68 5.80 -7.34
C CYS A 79 6.91 6.91 -6.31
N PRO A 80 6.98 8.18 -6.74
CA PRO A 80 7.18 9.31 -5.82
C PRO A 80 6.06 9.45 -4.78
N ALA A 81 4.86 8.95 -5.06
CA ALA A 81 3.73 9.04 -4.15
C ALA A 81 3.97 8.17 -2.91
N ILE A 82 4.29 6.89 -3.07
CA ILE A 82 4.55 6.01 -1.92
C ILE A 82 5.83 6.40 -1.18
N ASP A 83 6.87 6.83 -1.91
CA ASP A 83 8.10 7.33 -1.31
C ASP A 83 7.82 8.56 -0.43
N GLY A 84 6.93 9.46 -0.88
CA GLY A 84 6.48 10.63 -0.12
C GLY A 84 5.69 10.24 1.14
N ILE A 85 4.75 9.31 1.03
CA ILE A 85 3.96 8.82 2.16
C ILE A 85 4.87 8.18 3.22
N ILE A 86 5.80 7.32 2.82
CA ILE A 86 6.74 6.66 3.74
C ILE A 86 7.67 7.68 4.41
N LYS A 87 8.16 8.65 3.63
CA LYS A 87 9.03 9.71 4.15
C LYS A 87 8.30 10.57 5.18
N GLU A 88 7.07 11.01 4.89
CA GLU A 88 6.25 11.77 5.82
C GLU A 88 5.96 10.97 7.10
N ALA A 89 5.65 9.68 6.97
CA ALA A 89 5.47 8.78 8.11
C ALA A 89 6.70 8.73 9.02
N ASP A 90 7.90 8.63 8.45
CA ASP A 90 9.16 8.61 9.21
C ASP A 90 9.46 9.98 9.87
N GLU A 91 9.20 11.09 9.17
CA GLU A 91 9.37 12.46 9.68
C GLU A 91 8.44 12.71 10.88
N VAL A 92 7.13 12.50 10.71
CA VAL A 92 6.14 12.70 11.79
C VAL A 92 6.43 11.79 12.98
N ALA A 93 6.75 10.51 12.75
CA ALA A 93 7.09 9.59 13.82
C ALA A 93 8.39 9.96 14.56
N GLY A 94 9.26 10.73 13.93
CA GLY A 94 10.48 11.28 14.55
C GLY A 94 10.25 12.53 15.41
N GLU A 95 9.13 13.23 15.20
CA GLU A 95 8.78 14.45 15.93
C GLU A 95 7.87 14.19 17.14
N VAL A 96 7.28 13.00 17.25
CA VAL A 96 6.32 12.68 18.32
C VAL A 96 7.04 12.01 19.50
N ASP A 97 7.06 12.67 20.66
CA ASP A 97 7.65 12.16 21.89
C ASP A 97 6.75 11.20 22.67
N ASP A 98 5.43 11.51 22.75
CA ASP A 98 4.47 10.70 23.49
C ASP A 98 4.12 9.42 22.74
N LYS A 99 4.21 8.28 23.44
CA LYS A 99 3.99 6.96 22.84
C LYS A 99 2.55 6.70 22.38
N SER A 100 1.58 7.26 23.07
CA SER A 100 0.16 7.09 22.69
C SER A 100 -0.17 7.95 21.49
N VAL A 101 0.39 9.15 21.41
CA VAL A 101 0.29 10.04 20.24
C VAL A 101 1.02 9.43 19.05
N LEU A 102 2.17 8.80 19.27
CA LEU A 102 2.91 8.09 18.23
C LEU A 102 2.09 6.96 17.62
N ASP A 103 1.41 6.14 18.40
CA ASP A 103 0.54 5.07 17.90
C ASP A 103 -0.58 5.65 17.00
N ALA A 104 -1.19 6.78 17.37
CA ALA A 104 -2.18 7.45 16.53
C ALA A 104 -1.58 7.98 15.22
N ALA A 105 -0.38 8.57 15.27
CA ALA A 105 0.35 9.03 14.08
C ALA A 105 0.70 7.89 13.13
N LEU A 106 1.14 6.73 13.67
CA LEU A 106 1.44 5.54 12.87
C LEU A 106 0.19 4.97 12.17
N ILE A 107 -0.97 4.97 12.83
CA ILE A 107 -2.23 4.58 12.17
C ILE A 107 -2.56 5.53 11.02
N ASN A 108 -2.47 6.83 11.24
CA ASN A 108 -2.76 7.83 10.19
C ASN A 108 -1.85 7.62 8.98
N ALA A 109 -0.55 7.42 9.20
CA ALA A 109 0.41 7.17 8.14
C ALA A 109 0.12 5.85 7.38
N ALA A 110 -0.21 4.77 8.10
CA ALA A 110 -0.61 3.51 7.49
C ALA A 110 -1.86 3.69 6.62
N GLN A 111 -2.92 4.34 7.13
CA GLN A 111 -4.14 4.57 6.35
C GLN A 111 -3.90 5.43 5.11
N ALA A 112 -2.95 6.35 5.12
CA ALA A 112 -2.57 7.08 3.90
C ALA A 112 -2.01 6.15 2.82
N ALA A 113 -1.21 5.15 3.21
CA ALA A 113 -0.72 4.12 2.30
C ALA A 113 -1.87 3.21 1.81
N GLU A 114 -2.73 2.72 2.73
CA GLU A 114 -3.90 1.89 2.36
C GLU A 114 -4.79 2.59 1.34
N HIS A 115 -5.12 3.87 1.53
CA HIS A 115 -5.95 4.62 0.60
C HIS A 115 -5.28 4.84 -0.75
N TYR A 116 -3.97 5.03 -0.77
CA TYR A 116 -3.21 5.04 -2.02
C TYR A 116 -3.36 3.70 -2.76
N GLU A 117 -3.16 2.57 -2.08
CA GLU A 117 -3.25 1.23 -2.67
C GLU A 117 -4.68 0.89 -3.11
N ILE A 118 -5.69 1.21 -2.30
CA ILE A 118 -7.12 1.03 -2.65
C ILE A 118 -7.46 1.73 -3.96
N VAL A 119 -7.02 2.97 -4.16
CA VAL A 119 -7.24 3.72 -5.42
C VAL A 119 -6.52 3.04 -6.58
N ARG A 120 -5.25 2.64 -6.39
CA ARG A 120 -4.44 2.02 -7.44
C ARG A 120 -5.00 0.66 -7.88
N TYR A 121 -5.32 -0.22 -6.94
CA TYR A 121 -5.94 -1.51 -7.24
C TYR A 121 -7.33 -1.35 -7.86
N GLY A 122 -8.16 -0.43 -7.37
CA GLY A 122 -9.47 -0.14 -7.94
C GLY A 122 -9.38 0.28 -9.42
N SER A 123 -8.44 1.16 -9.75
CA SER A 123 -8.20 1.61 -11.12
C SER A 123 -7.70 0.47 -12.01
N LEU A 124 -6.72 -0.30 -11.55
CA LEU A 124 -6.19 -1.46 -12.28
C LEU A 124 -7.26 -2.51 -12.58
N ILE A 125 -8.14 -2.80 -11.62
CA ILE A 125 -9.27 -3.72 -11.81
C ILE A 125 -10.22 -3.22 -12.89
N ALA A 126 -10.58 -1.93 -12.84
CA ALA A 126 -11.45 -1.32 -13.82
C ALA A 126 -10.85 -1.38 -15.24
N TRP A 127 -9.57 -1.05 -15.38
CA TRP A 127 -8.87 -1.09 -16.66
C TRP A 127 -8.64 -2.51 -17.18
N ALA A 128 -8.32 -3.46 -16.31
CA ALA A 128 -8.22 -4.87 -16.69
C ALA A 128 -9.53 -5.38 -17.31
N LYS A 129 -10.68 -5.04 -16.72
CA LYS A 129 -12.00 -5.38 -17.26
C LYS A 129 -12.21 -4.77 -18.65
N GLN A 130 -11.86 -3.48 -18.86
CA GLN A 130 -11.96 -2.82 -20.15
C GLN A 130 -11.04 -3.44 -21.21
N LEU A 131 -9.91 -3.99 -20.80
CA LEU A 131 -8.98 -4.73 -21.65
C LEU A 131 -9.39 -6.20 -21.88
N GLY A 132 -10.55 -6.63 -21.39
CA GLY A 132 -11.05 -8.00 -21.51
C GLY A 132 -10.32 -9.01 -20.60
N ARG A 133 -9.53 -8.53 -19.62
CA ARG A 133 -8.73 -9.35 -18.71
C ARG A 133 -9.43 -9.56 -17.36
N ASN A 134 -10.58 -10.24 -17.41
CA ASN A 134 -11.33 -10.56 -16.19
C ASN A 134 -10.58 -11.49 -15.24
N ASP A 135 -9.69 -12.34 -15.74
CA ASP A 135 -8.78 -13.18 -14.99
C ASP A 135 -7.84 -12.34 -14.11
N VAL A 136 -7.19 -11.33 -14.70
CA VAL A 136 -6.33 -10.36 -14.01
C VAL A 136 -7.13 -9.53 -13.01
N ALA A 137 -8.30 -9.02 -13.41
CA ALA A 137 -9.19 -8.25 -12.53
C ALA A 137 -9.58 -9.04 -11.27
N SER A 138 -9.91 -10.34 -11.42
CA SER A 138 -10.25 -11.20 -10.29
C SER A 138 -9.06 -11.47 -9.36
N MET A 139 -7.85 -11.53 -9.88
CA MET A 139 -6.65 -11.68 -9.08
C MET A 139 -6.38 -10.42 -8.24
N LEU A 140 -6.45 -9.25 -8.87
CA LEU A 140 -6.25 -7.95 -8.21
C LEU A 140 -7.34 -7.64 -7.17
N GLN A 141 -8.58 -8.13 -7.39
CA GLN A 141 -9.69 -7.92 -6.46
C GLN A 141 -9.40 -8.49 -5.08
N LYS A 142 -8.68 -9.62 -5.00
CA LYS A 142 -8.29 -10.23 -3.72
C LYS A 142 -7.44 -9.28 -2.88
N THR A 143 -6.44 -8.63 -3.50
CA THR A 143 -5.62 -7.63 -2.81
C THR A 143 -6.44 -6.43 -2.39
N LEU A 144 -7.28 -5.87 -3.28
CA LEU A 144 -8.14 -4.75 -2.93
C LEU A 144 -9.04 -5.03 -1.72
N ASP A 145 -9.56 -6.25 -1.61
CA ASP A 145 -10.42 -6.63 -0.48
C ASP A 145 -9.60 -6.74 0.82
N GLU A 146 -8.36 -7.21 0.75
CA GLU A 146 -7.42 -7.28 1.87
C GLU A 146 -7.01 -5.88 2.35
N GLU A 147 -6.68 -4.93 1.43
CA GLU A 147 -6.36 -3.53 1.78
C GLU A 147 -7.53 -2.81 2.46
N LYS A 148 -8.74 -2.97 1.92
CA LYS A 148 -9.95 -2.43 2.56
C LYS A 148 -10.20 -3.00 3.96
N ALA A 149 -9.90 -4.29 4.16
CA ALA A 149 -10.04 -4.94 5.45
C ALA A 149 -9.00 -4.40 6.45
N THR A 150 -7.77 -4.14 6.01
CA THR A 150 -6.70 -3.54 6.82
C THR A 150 -7.05 -2.11 7.22
N ASP A 151 -7.46 -1.27 6.27
CA ASP A 151 -7.90 0.11 6.55
C ASP A 151 -9.03 0.13 7.59
N LYS A 152 -10.03 -0.73 7.44
CA LYS A 152 -11.13 -0.85 8.40
C LYS A 152 -10.66 -1.30 9.80
N LYS A 153 -9.71 -2.24 9.88
CA LYS A 153 -9.12 -2.68 11.17
C LYS A 153 -8.39 -1.52 11.84
N LEU A 154 -7.62 -0.74 11.09
CA LEU A 154 -6.91 0.44 11.59
C LEU A 154 -7.89 1.51 12.12
N THR A 155 -8.94 1.83 11.37
CA THR A 155 -10.02 2.74 11.81
C THR A 155 -10.64 2.27 13.12
N THR A 156 -11.02 0.99 13.18
CA THR A 156 -11.64 0.41 14.39
C THR A 156 -10.70 0.52 15.60
N LEU A 157 -9.42 0.25 15.43
CA LEU A 157 -8.42 0.34 16.50
C LEU A 157 -8.18 1.79 16.93
N ALA A 158 -8.12 2.72 15.98
CA ALA A 158 -7.97 4.15 16.26
C ALA A 158 -9.13 4.68 17.12
N GLU A 159 -10.37 4.49 16.63
CA GLU A 159 -11.58 5.06 17.26
C GLU A 159 -11.92 4.41 18.60
N SER A 160 -11.75 3.08 18.70
CA SER A 160 -12.12 2.37 19.93
C SER A 160 -11.14 2.56 21.08
N ARG A 161 -9.88 2.90 20.82
CA ARG A 161 -8.86 2.89 21.87
C ARG A 161 -7.69 3.86 21.68
N ILE A 162 -7.02 3.85 20.52
CA ILE A 162 -5.74 4.57 20.36
C ILE A 162 -5.95 6.07 20.49
N ASN A 163 -6.91 6.64 19.76
CA ASN A 163 -7.20 8.08 19.80
C ASN A 163 -7.65 8.55 21.19
N LEU A 164 -8.40 7.72 21.91
CA LEU A 164 -8.84 8.03 23.29
C LEU A 164 -7.65 8.14 24.24
N ARG A 165 -6.65 7.25 24.10
CA ARG A 165 -5.43 7.30 24.91
C ARG A 165 -4.54 8.48 24.54
N ALA A 166 -4.44 8.80 23.25
CA ALA A 166 -3.65 9.92 22.77
C ALA A 166 -4.21 11.29 23.20
N ALA A 167 -5.52 11.35 23.48
CA ALA A 167 -6.22 12.57 23.91
C ALA A 167 -6.29 12.74 25.45
N SER A 168 -5.85 11.77 26.24
CA SER A 168 -5.89 11.80 27.72
C SER A 168 -4.56 12.26 28.31
#